data_f4fddd93bdf79fa04f564ef71e656ba6
#
_entry.id   f4fddd93bdf79fa04f564ef71e656ba6
#
_cell.length_a   1.000
_cell.length_b   1.000
_cell.length_c   1.000
_cell.angle_alpha   90.00
_cell.angle_beta   90.00
_cell.angle_gamma   90.00
#
_symmetry.space_group_name_H-M   'P 1'
#
loop_
_entity.id
_entity.type
_entity.pdbx_description
1 polymer ?
#
loop_
_entity_poly.entity_id
_entity_poly.type
_entity_poly.pdbx_seq_one_letter_code
_entity_poly.pdbx_strand_id
1 'polypeptide(L)'
;MFNGDADGLCSLQQLHLSQPCDGQLFSGVKRDQSLLKRVEPDWVDRVTVLDLPLSYNREALMRLLDAGKTVTYVDHHFPGDIPSHANLDLRIDTDANGCTSLIVDRSLGGAAHRWAIVGAFGDNLHSVANQLAGQIGIDARKTRLLEQLGCLLNYNSYGDAIEDLYYSPVELHKRMRDYLDPVTFIERESIFSNLREAYNQDMSAARGMLGETRPGGLVYFLPNLPWARRLTGTFANLIANDYRNQAIAVLTYCDLHHYRVHLRTPEVSNVAAGDFCGRFPSGGGRASAGGINFLPQSNLHLFLNEFDQTFQSV
;
A
#
# COMPACT_ATOMS: atom_id res chain seq x y z
N MET A 1 -16.36 -2.99 -0.31
CA MET A 1 -15.22 -2.75 -1.20
C MET A 1 -14.05 -2.23 -0.37
N PHE A 2 -12.82 -2.68 -0.62
CA PHE A 2 -11.68 -2.29 0.21
C PHE A 2 -10.37 -2.39 -0.59
N ASN A 3 -9.38 -1.55 -0.25
CA ASN A 3 -8.02 -1.70 -0.75
C ASN A 3 -7.43 -3.03 -0.25
N GLY A 4 -6.70 -3.73 -1.11
CA GLY A 4 -6.14 -5.06 -0.79
C GLY A 4 -4.94 -5.05 0.15
N ASP A 5 -4.54 -3.91 0.66
CA ASP A 5 -3.42 -3.78 1.59
C ASP A 5 -3.81 -3.99 3.06
N ALA A 6 -2.85 -3.83 3.96
CA ALA A 6 -3.08 -4.07 5.37
C ALA A 6 -4.10 -3.11 5.98
N ASP A 7 -4.13 -1.84 5.55
CA ASP A 7 -5.05 -0.83 6.09
C ASP A 7 -6.49 -1.12 5.67
N GLY A 8 -6.73 -1.35 4.38
CA GLY A 8 -8.05 -1.73 3.87
C GLY A 8 -8.56 -3.06 4.44
N LEU A 9 -7.68 -4.09 4.54
CA LEU A 9 -8.01 -5.38 5.14
C LEU A 9 -8.38 -5.27 6.62
N CYS A 10 -7.57 -4.54 7.42
CA CYS A 10 -7.82 -4.37 8.84
C CYS A 10 -9.04 -3.48 9.11
N SER A 11 -9.34 -2.54 8.23
CA SER A 11 -10.58 -1.74 8.26
C SER A 11 -11.80 -2.64 8.09
N LEU A 12 -11.79 -3.50 7.08
CA LEU A 12 -12.87 -4.47 6.84
C LEU A 12 -13.01 -5.46 8.00
N GLN A 13 -11.90 -5.96 8.54
CA GLN A 13 -11.89 -6.90 9.66
C GLN A 13 -12.56 -6.31 10.90
N GLN A 14 -12.27 -5.07 11.25
CA GLN A 14 -12.89 -4.38 12.39
C GLN A 14 -14.40 -4.22 12.21
N LEU A 15 -14.85 -3.80 11.01
CA LEU A 15 -16.27 -3.70 10.70
C LEU A 15 -16.97 -5.05 10.80
N HIS A 16 -16.34 -6.10 10.24
CA HIS A 16 -16.91 -7.46 10.30
C HIS A 16 -17.06 -7.97 11.75
N LEU A 17 -16.06 -7.73 12.59
CA LEU A 17 -16.11 -8.12 14.02
C LEU A 17 -17.18 -7.36 14.80
N SER A 18 -17.46 -6.12 14.45
CA SER A 18 -18.50 -5.30 15.08
C SER A 18 -19.90 -5.61 14.55
N GLN A 19 -20.02 -5.79 13.26
CA GLN A 19 -21.28 -6.04 12.55
C GLN A 19 -21.08 -7.07 11.44
N PRO A 20 -21.10 -8.37 11.76
CA PRO A 20 -20.96 -9.41 10.78
C PRO A 20 -21.95 -9.24 9.63
N CYS A 21 -21.44 -9.25 8.40
CA CYS A 21 -22.23 -9.09 7.19
C CYS A 21 -21.70 -10.04 6.11
N ASP A 22 -22.59 -10.72 5.42
CA ASP A 22 -22.29 -11.62 4.29
C ASP A 22 -22.39 -10.91 2.94
N GLY A 23 -22.05 -9.63 2.89
CA GLY A 23 -22.01 -8.85 1.66
C GLY A 23 -20.95 -9.34 0.69
N GLN A 24 -21.15 -9.05 -0.59
CA GLN A 24 -20.17 -9.35 -1.63
C GLN A 24 -18.91 -8.48 -1.44
N LEU A 25 -17.74 -9.10 -1.48
CA LEU A 25 -16.46 -8.44 -1.31
C LEU A 25 -15.82 -8.13 -2.66
N PHE A 26 -15.40 -6.87 -2.84
CA PHE A 26 -14.62 -6.42 -3.98
C PHE A 26 -13.30 -5.84 -3.50
N SER A 27 -12.20 -6.32 -4.06
CA SER A 27 -10.87 -5.83 -3.78
C SER A 27 -9.95 -6.04 -4.97
N GLY A 28 -8.72 -5.52 -4.88
CA GLY A 28 -7.68 -5.63 -5.89
C GLY A 28 -6.30 -5.55 -5.24
N VAL A 29 -5.25 -5.44 -6.05
CA VAL A 29 -3.91 -5.10 -5.58
C VAL A 29 -3.88 -3.65 -5.07
N LYS A 30 -2.91 -3.31 -4.21
CA LYS A 30 -2.80 -1.97 -3.59
C LYS A 30 -2.91 -0.80 -4.58
N ARG A 31 -2.36 -0.94 -5.77
CA ARG A 31 -2.40 0.12 -6.80
C ARG A 31 -3.71 0.22 -7.58
N ASP A 32 -4.61 -0.74 -7.44
CA ASP A 32 -5.93 -0.73 -8.09
C ASP A 32 -6.89 0.13 -7.26
N GLN A 33 -6.74 1.44 -7.39
CA GLN A 33 -7.42 2.43 -6.58
C GLN A 33 -8.80 2.84 -7.11
N SER A 34 -9.18 2.40 -8.32
CA SER A 34 -10.45 2.78 -8.98
C SER A 34 -11.49 1.66 -8.92
N LEU A 35 -11.52 0.89 -7.85
CA LEU A 35 -12.33 -0.33 -7.74
C LEU A 35 -13.84 -0.07 -7.82
N LEU A 36 -14.33 1.10 -7.38
CA LEU A 36 -15.76 1.40 -7.34
C LEU A 36 -16.41 1.42 -8.73
N LYS A 37 -15.62 1.59 -9.78
CA LYS A 37 -16.06 1.48 -11.18
C LYS A 37 -16.63 0.10 -11.55
N ARG A 38 -16.25 -0.93 -10.78
CA ARG A 38 -16.66 -2.32 -11.01
C ARG A 38 -18.03 -2.66 -10.41
N VAL A 39 -18.62 -1.73 -9.64
CA VAL A 39 -19.93 -1.96 -9.02
C VAL A 39 -21.02 -1.36 -9.88
N GLU A 40 -21.95 -2.20 -10.35
CA GLU A 40 -23.14 -1.73 -11.03
C GLU A 40 -24.24 -1.42 -10.02
N PRO A 41 -24.98 -0.31 -10.18
CA PRO A 41 -26.03 0.07 -9.24
C PRO A 41 -27.09 -1.00 -9.00
N ASP A 42 -27.43 -1.75 -10.06
CA ASP A 42 -28.48 -2.79 -9.98
C ASP A 42 -28.08 -4.00 -9.13
N TRP A 43 -26.79 -4.15 -8.80
CA TRP A 43 -26.30 -5.27 -7.99
C TRP A 43 -26.37 -5.03 -6.49
N VAL A 44 -26.57 -3.77 -6.06
CA VAL A 44 -26.38 -3.39 -4.66
C VAL A 44 -27.45 -2.40 -4.19
N ASP A 45 -27.79 -2.43 -2.90
CA ASP A 45 -28.56 -1.39 -2.23
C ASP A 45 -27.67 -0.51 -1.38
N ARG A 46 -26.59 -1.09 -0.84
CA ARG A 46 -25.65 -0.43 0.05
C ARG A 46 -24.22 -0.81 -0.29
N VAL A 47 -23.33 0.15 -0.28
CA VAL A 47 -21.89 -0.05 -0.50
C VAL A 47 -21.10 0.55 0.65
N THR A 48 -20.16 -0.23 1.21
CA THR A 48 -19.12 0.30 2.10
C THR A 48 -17.80 0.33 1.36
N VAL A 49 -17.14 1.49 1.32
CA VAL A 49 -15.85 1.71 0.65
C VAL A 49 -14.82 2.03 1.72
N LEU A 50 -13.71 1.31 1.71
CA LEU A 50 -12.65 1.40 2.70
C LEU A 50 -11.30 1.58 2.02
N ASP A 51 -10.57 2.63 2.41
CA ASP A 51 -9.18 2.84 2.03
C ASP A 51 -8.98 2.91 0.50
N LEU A 52 -9.83 3.65 -0.18
CA LEU A 52 -9.74 3.93 -1.62
C LEU A 52 -9.87 5.43 -1.85
N PRO A 53 -8.92 6.07 -2.57
CA PRO A 53 -8.97 7.52 -2.80
C PRO A 53 -10.28 7.95 -3.47
N LEU A 54 -11.01 8.86 -2.82
CA LEU A 54 -12.28 9.39 -3.35
C LEU A 54 -12.08 10.01 -4.73
N SER A 55 -10.97 10.71 -4.94
CA SER A 55 -10.65 11.39 -6.20
C SER A 55 -10.64 10.45 -7.41
N TYR A 56 -10.23 9.19 -7.24
CA TYR A 56 -10.24 8.16 -8.31
C TYR A 56 -11.59 7.47 -8.48
N ASN A 57 -12.48 7.59 -7.50
CA ASN A 57 -13.75 6.88 -7.44
C ASN A 57 -14.98 7.79 -7.50
N ARG A 58 -14.77 9.12 -7.62
CA ARG A 58 -15.83 10.13 -7.53
C ARG A 58 -16.96 9.91 -8.55
N GLU A 59 -16.64 9.65 -9.80
CA GLU A 59 -17.62 9.40 -10.85
C GLU A 59 -18.47 8.16 -10.55
N ALA A 60 -17.84 7.07 -10.15
CA ALA A 60 -18.55 5.84 -9.79
C ALA A 60 -19.38 6.01 -8.51
N LEU A 61 -18.90 6.79 -7.54
CA LEU A 61 -19.65 7.15 -6.34
C LEU A 61 -20.93 7.92 -6.73
N MET A 62 -20.82 8.97 -7.56
CA MET A 62 -21.98 9.73 -8.00
C MET A 62 -23.00 8.87 -8.74
N ARG A 63 -22.54 7.97 -9.62
CA ARG A 63 -23.42 7.02 -10.32
C ARG A 63 -24.26 6.17 -9.36
N LEU A 64 -23.66 5.70 -8.26
CA LEU A 64 -24.36 4.92 -7.23
C LEU A 64 -25.36 5.78 -6.45
N LEU A 65 -24.94 6.99 -6.05
CA LEU A 65 -25.79 7.92 -5.28
C LEU A 65 -26.99 8.40 -6.10
N ASP A 66 -26.79 8.75 -7.38
CA ASP A 66 -27.84 9.18 -8.32
C ASP A 66 -28.84 8.03 -8.60
N ALA A 67 -28.39 6.77 -8.52
CA ALA A 67 -29.24 5.59 -8.56
C ALA A 67 -29.94 5.28 -7.22
N GLY A 68 -29.87 6.20 -6.23
CA GLY A 68 -30.53 6.05 -4.94
C GLY A 68 -29.85 5.10 -3.96
N LYS A 69 -28.63 4.65 -4.24
CA LYS A 69 -27.89 3.70 -3.36
C LYS A 69 -27.31 4.43 -2.17
N THR A 70 -27.18 3.71 -1.04
CA THR A 70 -26.54 4.24 0.17
C THR A 70 -25.06 3.87 0.18
N VAL A 71 -24.18 4.85 0.39
CA VAL A 71 -22.73 4.65 0.41
C VAL A 71 -22.15 5.13 1.73
N THR A 72 -21.44 4.26 2.44
CA THR A 72 -20.53 4.62 3.53
C THR A 72 -19.10 4.60 2.99
N TYR A 73 -18.41 5.73 3.08
CA TYR A 73 -17.06 5.90 2.53
C TYR A 73 -16.10 6.30 3.64
N VAL A 74 -15.12 5.45 3.95
CA VAL A 74 -14.11 5.70 4.98
C VAL A 74 -12.73 5.67 4.33
N ASP A 75 -11.99 6.77 4.42
CA ASP A 75 -10.70 6.92 3.74
C ASP A 75 -9.80 7.96 4.43
N HIS A 76 -8.50 7.89 4.18
CA HIS A 76 -7.52 8.86 4.69
C HIS A 76 -6.76 9.61 3.59
N HIS A 77 -6.99 9.25 2.34
CA HIS A 77 -6.36 9.92 1.20
C HIS A 77 -6.95 11.31 0.97
N PHE A 78 -6.20 12.18 0.29
CA PHE A 78 -6.72 13.49 -0.15
C PHE A 78 -7.93 13.27 -1.07
N PRO A 79 -9.11 13.77 -0.69
CA PRO A 79 -10.37 13.41 -1.36
C PRO A 79 -10.60 14.13 -2.69
N GLY A 80 -9.93 15.26 -2.93
CA GLY A 80 -10.33 16.19 -3.98
C GLY A 80 -11.69 16.87 -3.65
N ASP A 81 -12.54 17.05 -4.65
CA ASP A 81 -13.88 17.64 -4.49
C ASP A 81 -14.82 16.63 -3.80
N ILE A 82 -15.29 17.01 -2.63
CA ILE A 82 -16.20 16.19 -1.82
C ILE A 82 -17.65 16.43 -2.26
N PRO A 83 -18.38 15.38 -2.70
CA PRO A 83 -19.79 15.52 -3.03
C PRO A 83 -20.65 15.63 -1.77
N SER A 84 -21.74 16.40 -1.84
CA SER A 84 -22.78 16.43 -0.81
C SER A 84 -24.00 15.67 -1.29
N HIS A 85 -24.40 14.60 -0.58
CA HIS A 85 -25.55 13.79 -0.94
C HIS A 85 -26.19 13.14 0.29
N ALA A 86 -27.52 13.08 0.35
CA ALA A 86 -28.25 12.55 1.52
C ALA A 86 -27.96 11.05 1.80
N ASN A 87 -27.60 10.27 0.78
CA ASN A 87 -27.31 8.84 0.88
C ASN A 87 -25.80 8.57 1.07
N LEU A 88 -24.97 9.58 1.33
CA LEU A 88 -23.52 9.44 1.55
C LEU A 88 -23.18 9.68 3.01
N ASP A 89 -22.66 8.64 3.69
CA ASP A 89 -21.93 8.76 4.95
C ASP A 89 -20.43 8.78 4.67
N LEU A 90 -19.82 9.96 4.76
CA LEU A 90 -18.43 10.19 4.41
C LEU A 90 -17.60 10.45 5.66
N ARG A 91 -16.55 9.63 5.87
CA ARG A 91 -15.62 9.72 6.99
C ARG A 91 -14.20 9.77 6.46
N ILE A 92 -13.70 10.97 6.21
CA ILE A 92 -12.34 11.22 5.71
C ILE A 92 -11.54 11.99 6.76
N ASP A 93 -10.34 11.50 7.02
CA ASP A 93 -9.36 12.16 7.89
C ASP A 93 -7.98 12.11 7.21
N THR A 94 -7.53 13.25 6.72
CA THR A 94 -6.27 13.38 5.98
C THR A 94 -5.06 13.70 6.85
N ASP A 95 -5.16 13.50 8.17
CA ASP A 95 -4.01 13.65 9.07
C ASP A 95 -2.88 12.69 8.66
N ALA A 96 -1.68 13.21 8.58
CA ALA A 96 -0.49 12.42 8.21
C ALA A 96 -0.18 11.27 9.19
N ASN A 97 -0.74 11.32 10.40
CA ASN A 97 -0.65 10.27 11.41
C ASN A 97 -1.91 9.39 11.47
N GLY A 98 -2.80 9.51 10.50
CA GLY A 98 -4.03 8.76 10.35
C GLY A 98 -3.98 7.74 9.23
N CYS A 99 -4.75 6.68 9.36
CA CYS A 99 -5.06 5.73 8.29
C CYS A 99 -6.51 5.23 8.45
N THR A 100 -7.02 4.56 7.43
CA THR A 100 -8.44 4.15 7.40
C THR A 100 -8.80 3.21 8.56
N SER A 101 -7.91 2.28 8.93
CA SER A 101 -8.15 1.37 10.05
C SER A 101 -8.22 2.09 11.41
N LEU A 102 -7.50 3.21 11.59
CA LEU A 102 -7.62 4.06 12.77
C LEU A 102 -8.92 4.89 12.78
N ILE A 103 -9.40 5.31 11.62
CA ILE A 103 -10.71 5.99 11.50
C ILE A 103 -11.84 5.04 11.88
N VAL A 104 -11.79 3.82 11.35
CA VAL A 104 -12.76 2.75 11.68
C VAL A 104 -12.71 2.44 13.16
N ASP A 105 -11.54 2.24 13.75
CA ASP A 105 -11.36 1.96 15.17
C ASP A 105 -11.99 3.03 16.07
N ARG A 106 -11.73 4.31 15.80
CA ARG A 106 -12.37 5.43 16.50
C ARG A 106 -13.88 5.39 16.39
N SER A 107 -14.42 5.06 15.22
CA SER A 107 -15.87 5.00 14.99
C SER A 107 -16.53 3.84 15.72
N LEU A 108 -15.79 2.78 16.04
CA LEU A 108 -16.23 1.59 16.77
C LEU A 108 -15.92 1.66 18.28
N GLY A 109 -15.42 2.81 18.77
CA GLY A 109 -15.07 2.99 20.18
C GLY A 109 -13.93 2.10 20.65
N GLY A 110 -13.06 1.67 19.75
CA GLY A 110 -11.89 0.88 20.06
C GLY A 110 -12.14 -0.63 20.26
N ALA A 111 -13.26 -1.15 19.79
CA ALA A 111 -13.64 -2.55 19.98
C ALA A 111 -12.63 -3.57 19.38
N ALA A 112 -11.84 -3.15 18.40
CA ALA A 112 -10.87 -3.99 17.69
C ALA A 112 -9.49 -3.33 17.52
N HIS A 113 -9.05 -2.52 18.49
CA HIS A 113 -7.77 -1.76 18.48
C HIS A 113 -6.57 -2.53 17.92
N ARG A 114 -6.44 -3.82 18.21
CA ARG A 114 -5.30 -4.61 17.78
C ARG A 114 -5.23 -4.77 16.26
N TRP A 115 -6.38 -4.85 15.58
CA TRP A 115 -6.43 -4.87 14.13
C TRP A 115 -6.14 -3.49 13.54
N ALA A 116 -6.58 -2.42 14.20
CA ALA A 116 -6.20 -1.05 13.81
C ALA A 116 -4.68 -0.83 13.90
N ILE A 117 -4.02 -1.36 14.93
CA ILE A 117 -2.56 -1.32 15.08
C ILE A 117 -1.87 -2.06 13.94
N VAL A 118 -2.37 -3.24 13.53
CA VAL A 118 -1.84 -3.99 12.37
C VAL A 118 -1.96 -3.16 11.09
N GLY A 119 -3.12 -2.53 10.83
CA GLY A 119 -3.32 -1.66 9.67
C GLY A 119 -2.37 -0.47 9.67
N ALA A 120 -2.22 0.21 10.83
CA ALA A 120 -1.32 1.36 10.97
C ALA A 120 0.17 0.98 10.73
N PHE A 121 0.62 -0.18 11.21
CA PHE A 121 1.96 -0.69 10.87
C PHE A 121 2.10 -0.95 9.37
N GLY A 122 1.09 -1.54 8.75
CA GLY A 122 1.08 -1.80 7.30
C GLY A 122 1.12 -0.51 6.47
N ASP A 123 0.49 0.56 6.97
CA ASP A 123 0.52 1.89 6.34
C ASP A 123 1.73 2.76 6.78
N ASN A 124 2.74 2.11 7.35
CA ASN A 124 4.02 2.73 7.75
C ASN A 124 3.91 3.77 8.87
N LEU A 125 2.83 3.74 9.66
CA LEU A 125 2.60 4.62 10.82
C LEU A 125 3.19 4.01 12.10
N HIS A 126 4.47 3.62 12.08
CA HIS A 126 5.12 2.88 13.17
C HIS A 126 5.05 3.62 14.51
N SER A 127 5.23 4.94 14.53
CA SER A 127 5.17 5.73 15.76
C SER A 127 3.79 5.68 16.40
N VAL A 128 2.74 5.91 15.60
CA VAL A 128 1.34 5.89 16.04
C VAL A 128 0.93 4.51 16.52
N ALA A 129 1.27 3.47 15.75
CA ALA A 129 0.96 2.08 16.10
C ALA A 129 1.64 1.65 17.41
N ASN A 130 2.92 1.99 17.61
CA ASN A 130 3.64 1.71 18.87
C ASN A 130 3.04 2.47 20.05
N GLN A 131 2.67 3.74 19.87
CA GLN A 131 2.02 4.53 20.91
C GLN A 131 0.68 3.91 21.32
N LEU A 132 -0.16 3.56 20.35
CA LEU A 132 -1.46 2.93 20.62
C LEU A 132 -1.29 1.56 21.30
N ALA A 133 -0.34 0.72 20.85
CA ALA A 133 -0.01 -0.54 21.49
C ALA A 133 0.37 -0.37 22.97
N GLY A 134 1.20 0.65 23.27
CA GLY A 134 1.58 1.00 24.65
C GLY A 134 0.39 1.46 25.50
N GLN A 135 -0.50 2.28 24.94
CA GLN A 135 -1.70 2.77 25.63
C GLN A 135 -2.64 1.66 26.06
N ILE A 136 -2.78 0.60 25.26
CA ILE A 136 -3.65 -0.55 25.57
C ILE A 136 -2.89 -1.73 26.21
N GLY A 137 -1.63 -1.50 26.64
CA GLY A 137 -0.86 -2.46 27.42
C GLY A 137 -0.39 -3.70 26.64
N ILE A 138 -0.18 -3.60 25.34
CA ILE A 138 0.42 -4.70 24.56
C ILE A 138 1.92 -4.74 24.82
N ASP A 139 2.44 -5.90 25.19
CA ASP A 139 3.88 -6.09 25.43
C ASP A 139 4.70 -5.98 24.13
N ALA A 140 5.98 -5.67 24.27
CA ALA A 140 6.89 -5.42 23.16
C ALA A 140 7.04 -6.63 22.19
N ARG A 141 6.86 -7.87 22.69
CA ARG A 141 6.92 -9.07 21.83
C ARG A 141 5.69 -9.15 20.93
N LYS A 142 4.51 -8.95 21.50
CA LYS A 142 3.26 -8.93 20.72
C LYS A 142 3.21 -7.75 19.77
N THR A 143 3.65 -6.57 20.20
CA THR A 143 3.74 -5.38 19.31
C THR A 143 4.56 -5.69 18.06
N ARG A 144 5.73 -6.34 18.21
CA ARG A 144 6.55 -6.76 17.07
C ARG A 144 5.85 -7.79 16.16
N LEU A 145 5.02 -8.68 16.72
CA LEU A 145 4.23 -9.62 15.91
C LEU A 145 3.16 -8.89 15.09
N LEU A 146 2.48 -7.90 15.68
CA LEU A 146 1.50 -7.06 14.97
C LEU A 146 2.17 -6.24 13.86
N GLU A 147 3.34 -5.67 14.13
CA GLU A 147 4.16 -4.96 13.13
C GLU A 147 4.52 -5.88 11.96
N GLN A 148 5.05 -7.07 12.25
CA GLN A 148 5.39 -8.04 11.20
C GLN A 148 4.16 -8.45 10.40
N LEU A 149 3.00 -8.68 11.03
CA LEU A 149 1.78 -9.01 10.32
C LEU A 149 1.35 -7.87 9.40
N GLY A 150 1.32 -6.63 9.87
CA GLY A 150 0.98 -5.46 9.06
C GLY A 150 1.90 -5.31 7.83
N CYS A 151 3.22 -5.42 8.04
CA CYS A 151 4.20 -5.37 6.97
C CYS A 151 4.02 -6.53 5.95
N LEU A 152 3.72 -7.74 6.41
CA LEU A 152 3.52 -8.90 5.53
C LEU A 152 2.21 -8.83 4.74
N LEU A 153 1.12 -8.36 5.35
CA LEU A 153 -0.13 -8.10 4.64
C LEU A 153 0.07 -7.03 3.57
N ASN A 154 0.79 -5.95 3.92
CA ASN A 154 1.12 -4.91 2.96
C ASN A 154 2.05 -5.41 1.84
N TYR A 155 3.07 -6.22 2.15
CA TYR A 155 3.90 -6.88 1.15
C TYR A 155 3.06 -7.74 0.18
N ASN A 156 2.11 -8.52 0.70
CA ASN A 156 1.24 -9.35 -0.13
C ASN A 156 0.32 -8.52 -1.05
N SER A 157 0.11 -7.23 -0.78
CA SER A 157 -0.77 -6.37 -1.59
C SER A 157 -0.11 -5.78 -2.84
N TYR A 158 1.22 -5.82 -2.92
CA TYR A 158 1.93 -5.29 -4.07
C TYR A 158 1.97 -6.28 -5.22
N GLY A 159 1.58 -5.82 -6.40
CA GLY A 159 1.54 -6.56 -7.65
C GLY A 159 0.95 -5.70 -8.75
N ASP A 160 0.83 -6.25 -9.93
CA ASP A 160 0.11 -5.65 -11.05
C ASP A 160 -1.27 -6.29 -11.22
N ALA A 161 -1.42 -7.52 -10.77
CA ALA A 161 -2.66 -8.28 -10.77
C ALA A 161 -2.76 -9.18 -9.53
N ILE A 162 -3.94 -9.73 -9.27
CA ILE A 162 -4.21 -10.64 -8.14
C ILE A 162 -3.31 -11.88 -8.21
N GLU A 163 -2.98 -12.32 -9.40
CA GLU A 163 -2.13 -13.49 -9.66
C GLU A 163 -0.67 -13.31 -9.21
N ASP A 164 -0.25 -12.06 -8.98
CA ASP A 164 1.06 -11.75 -8.40
C ASP A 164 1.11 -11.98 -6.90
N LEU A 165 -0.05 -12.04 -6.24
CA LEU A 165 -0.15 -12.14 -4.79
C LEU A 165 -0.09 -13.60 -4.34
N TYR A 166 0.40 -13.85 -3.13
CA TYR A 166 0.33 -15.19 -2.52
C TYR A 166 -1.08 -15.55 -2.07
N TYR A 167 -1.84 -14.55 -1.62
CA TYR A 167 -3.24 -14.67 -1.25
C TYR A 167 -4.01 -13.48 -1.81
N SER A 168 -5.17 -13.73 -2.39
CA SER A 168 -6.06 -12.63 -2.75
C SER A 168 -6.55 -11.91 -1.48
N PRO A 169 -6.81 -10.58 -1.51
CA PRO A 169 -7.31 -9.87 -0.33
C PRO A 169 -8.64 -10.42 0.19
N VAL A 170 -9.50 -10.90 -0.70
CA VAL A 170 -10.78 -11.53 -0.33
C VAL A 170 -10.55 -12.85 0.41
N GLU A 171 -9.59 -13.66 -0.02
CA GLU A 171 -9.20 -14.90 0.66
C GLU A 171 -8.59 -14.60 2.03
N LEU A 172 -7.69 -13.62 2.12
CA LEU A 172 -7.12 -13.19 3.39
C LEU A 172 -8.22 -12.80 4.39
N HIS A 173 -9.16 -11.95 3.98
CA HIS A 173 -10.26 -11.57 4.87
C HIS A 173 -11.09 -12.78 5.31
N LYS A 174 -11.43 -13.71 4.42
CA LYS A 174 -12.18 -14.93 4.77
C LYS A 174 -11.47 -15.77 5.84
N ARG A 175 -10.14 -15.77 5.85
CA ARG A 175 -9.33 -16.48 6.84
C ARG A 175 -9.12 -15.67 8.13
N MET A 176 -9.19 -14.33 8.05
CA MET A 176 -9.04 -13.42 9.20
C MET A 176 -10.34 -13.25 10.00
N ARG A 177 -11.49 -13.28 9.35
CA ARG A 177 -12.77 -12.79 9.86
C ARG A 177 -13.21 -13.35 11.22
N ASP A 178 -12.84 -14.60 11.53
CA ASP A 178 -13.25 -15.28 12.77
C ASP A 178 -12.29 -14.99 13.95
N TYR A 179 -11.23 -14.18 13.73
CA TYR A 179 -10.23 -13.87 14.74
C TYR A 179 -10.41 -12.46 15.30
N LEU A 180 -10.87 -12.38 16.55
CA LEU A 180 -10.92 -11.10 17.28
C LEU A 180 -9.52 -10.53 17.55
N ASP A 181 -8.56 -11.41 17.86
CA ASP A 181 -7.19 -11.05 18.20
C ASP A 181 -6.21 -11.45 17.08
N PRO A 182 -5.49 -10.49 16.44
CA PRO A 182 -4.50 -10.80 15.44
C PRO A 182 -3.34 -11.67 15.94
N VAL A 183 -3.01 -11.66 17.23
CA VAL A 183 -2.01 -12.58 17.79
C VAL A 183 -2.50 -14.03 17.71
N THR A 184 -3.77 -14.27 18.01
CA THR A 184 -4.37 -15.60 17.85
C THR A 184 -4.42 -16.05 16.40
N PHE A 185 -4.67 -15.12 15.45
CA PHE A 185 -4.58 -15.39 14.02
C PHE A 185 -3.16 -15.81 13.62
N ILE A 186 -2.13 -15.07 14.07
CA ILE A 186 -0.71 -15.40 13.82
C ILE A 186 -0.35 -16.80 14.33
N GLU A 187 -0.88 -17.20 15.49
CA GLU A 187 -0.56 -18.48 16.13
C GLU A 187 -1.28 -19.68 15.50
N ARG A 188 -2.48 -19.47 14.95
CA ARG A 188 -3.35 -20.56 14.47
C ARG A 188 -3.39 -20.69 12.96
N GLU A 189 -3.17 -19.60 12.22
CA GLU A 189 -3.22 -19.61 10.76
C GLU A 189 -1.81 -19.68 10.16
N SER A 190 -1.68 -20.51 9.13
CA SER A 190 -0.41 -20.66 8.40
C SER A 190 -0.05 -19.43 7.53
N ILE A 191 -0.99 -18.51 7.32
CA ILE A 191 -0.81 -17.33 6.46
C ILE A 191 0.41 -16.51 6.89
N PHE A 192 0.55 -16.21 8.19
CA PHE A 192 1.66 -15.43 8.69
C PHE A 192 3.02 -16.09 8.40
N SER A 193 3.14 -17.40 8.68
CA SER A 193 4.38 -18.13 8.41
C SER A 193 4.68 -18.23 6.92
N ASN A 194 3.66 -18.49 6.10
CA ASN A 194 3.79 -18.60 4.65
C ASN A 194 4.21 -17.26 4.02
N LEU A 195 3.57 -16.15 4.41
CA LEU A 195 3.94 -14.82 3.91
C LEU A 195 5.34 -14.41 4.35
N ARG A 196 5.74 -14.76 5.58
CA ARG A 196 7.10 -14.49 6.08
C ARG A 196 8.15 -15.28 5.30
N GLU A 197 7.89 -16.55 5.01
CA GLU A 197 8.76 -17.36 4.18
C GLU A 197 8.85 -16.83 2.76
N ALA A 198 7.71 -16.51 2.15
CA ALA A 198 7.63 -15.92 0.82
C ALA A 198 8.39 -14.60 0.73
N TYR A 199 8.21 -13.71 1.70
CA TYR A 199 8.97 -12.46 1.79
C TYR A 199 10.48 -12.69 1.86
N ASN A 200 10.92 -13.65 2.66
CA ASN A 200 12.35 -13.99 2.78
C ASN A 200 12.92 -14.56 1.48
N GLN A 201 12.16 -15.40 0.79
CA GLN A 201 12.55 -15.97 -0.51
C GLN A 201 12.66 -14.87 -1.58
N ASP A 202 11.64 -14.02 -1.69
CA ASP A 202 11.62 -12.90 -2.63
C ASP A 202 12.76 -11.91 -2.34
N MET A 203 13.01 -11.59 -1.05
CA MET A 203 14.09 -10.71 -0.63
C MET A 203 15.47 -11.32 -0.92
N SER A 204 15.62 -12.63 -0.77
CA SER A 204 16.86 -13.33 -1.14
C SER A 204 17.11 -13.25 -2.65
N ALA A 205 16.08 -13.42 -3.47
CA ALA A 205 16.17 -13.23 -4.92
C ALA A 205 16.57 -11.80 -5.29
N ALA A 206 15.94 -10.79 -4.64
CA ALA A 206 16.27 -9.38 -4.87
C ALA A 206 17.71 -9.04 -4.47
N ARG A 207 18.19 -9.55 -3.35
CA ARG A 207 19.59 -9.36 -2.89
C ARG A 207 20.62 -10.04 -3.80
N GLY A 208 20.22 -11.08 -4.54
CA GLY A 208 21.05 -11.73 -5.56
C GLY A 208 21.20 -10.91 -6.85
N MET A 209 20.41 -9.83 -7.03
CA MET A 209 20.54 -8.96 -8.20
C MET A 209 21.76 -8.05 -8.08
N LEU A 210 22.49 -7.91 -9.19
CA LEU A 210 23.67 -7.02 -9.25
C LEU A 210 23.23 -5.61 -9.54
N GLY A 211 23.68 -4.65 -8.71
CA GLY A 211 23.52 -3.24 -8.95
C GLY A 211 24.61 -2.71 -9.88
N GLU A 212 24.24 -1.85 -10.80
CA GLU A 212 25.16 -1.09 -11.64
C GLU A 212 25.60 0.17 -10.89
N THR A 213 26.92 0.32 -10.65
CA THR A 213 27.48 1.57 -10.13
C THR A 213 27.56 2.58 -11.26
N ARG A 214 26.97 3.75 -11.06
CA ARG A 214 26.93 4.85 -12.01
C ARG A 214 27.42 6.14 -11.35
N PRO A 215 27.77 7.18 -12.14
CA PRO A 215 28.14 8.48 -11.56
C PRO A 215 27.08 9.07 -10.62
N GLY A 216 25.80 8.86 -10.90
CA GLY A 216 24.67 9.32 -10.09
C GLY A 216 24.33 8.44 -8.86
N GLY A 217 24.90 7.24 -8.76
CA GLY A 217 24.59 6.30 -7.66
C GLY A 217 24.44 4.86 -8.12
N LEU A 218 23.50 4.11 -7.52
CA LEU A 218 23.28 2.69 -7.85
C LEU A 218 21.98 2.50 -8.61
N VAL A 219 22.04 1.68 -9.65
CA VAL A 219 20.88 1.31 -10.46
C VAL A 219 20.72 -0.19 -10.48
N TYR A 220 19.52 -0.67 -10.17
CA TYR A 220 19.14 -2.08 -10.20
C TYR A 220 18.06 -2.32 -11.23
N PHE A 221 18.21 -3.40 -12.02
CA PHE A 221 17.19 -3.87 -12.95
C PHE A 221 16.59 -5.17 -12.43
N LEU A 222 15.29 -5.14 -12.10
CA LEU A 222 14.56 -6.32 -11.65
C LEU A 222 13.76 -6.92 -12.81
N PRO A 223 13.66 -8.26 -12.88
CA PRO A 223 12.93 -8.93 -13.96
C PRO A 223 11.42 -8.71 -13.86
N ASN A 224 10.71 -8.97 -14.96
CA ASN A 224 9.24 -9.01 -14.97
C ASN A 224 8.73 -10.31 -14.34
N LEU A 225 8.86 -10.42 -13.03
CA LEU A 225 8.43 -11.57 -12.23
C LEU A 225 7.58 -11.11 -11.04
N PRO A 226 6.63 -11.91 -10.56
CA PRO A 226 5.77 -11.55 -9.43
C PRO A 226 6.56 -11.09 -8.19
N TRP A 227 7.63 -11.79 -7.82
CA TRP A 227 8.46 -11.41 -6.67
C TRP A 227 9.07 -10.00 -6.79
N ALA A 228 9.52 -9.64 -7.99
CA ALA A 228 10.10 -8.32 -8.24
C ALA A 228 9.05 -7.22 -8.08
N ARG A 229 7.83 -7.45 -8.60
CA ARG A 229 6.72 -6.51 -8.46
C ARG A 229 6.27 -6.31 -7.01
N ARG A 230 6.30 -7.41 -6.19
CA ARG A 230 5.97 -7.32 -4.76
C ARG A 230 7.00 -6.55 -3.95
N LEU A 231 8.29 -6.61 -4.32
CA LEU A 231 9.37 -6.09 -3.48
C LEU A 231 9.99 -4.78 -3.94
N THR A 232 9.72 -4.28 -5.14
CA THR A 232 10.47 -3.16 -5.73
C THR A 232 10.65 -1.99 -4.76
N GLY A 233 9.58 -1.53 -4.12
CA GLY A 233 9.63 -0.42 -3.17
C GLY A 233 10.40 -0.76 -1.89
N THR A 234 10.18 -1.94 -1.34
CA THR A 234 10.85 -2.43 -0.12
C THR A 234 12.34 -2.65 -0.37
N PHE A 235 12.69 -3.23 -1.53
CA PHE A 235 14.09 -3.41 -1.93
C PHE A 235 14.79 -2.07 -2.14
N ALA A 236 14.14 -1.09 -2.77
CA ALA A 236 14.69 0.25 -2.92
C ALA A 236 14.98 0.91 -1.55
N ASN A 237 14.08 0.75 -0.57
CA ASN A 237 14.29 1.24 0.80
C ASN A 237 15.48 0.53 1.47
N LEU A 238 15.58 -0.80 1.31
CA LEU A 238 16.66 -1.58 1.88
C LEU A 238 18.02 -1.10 1.36
N ILE A 239 18.17 -1.00 0.04
CA ILE A 239 19.44 -0.56 -0.57
C ILE A 239 19.76 0.89 -0.18
N ALA A 240 18.77 1.79 -0.13
CA ALA A 240 18.99 3.15 0.33
C ALA A 240 19.48 3.24 1.79
N ASN A 241 19.04 2.34 2.67
CA ASN A 241 19.54 2.25 4.03
C ASN A 241 20.98 1.73 4.11
N ASP A 242 21.35 0.79 3.21
CA ASP A 242 22.72 0.26 3.13
C ASP A 242 23.69 1.29 2.50
N TYR A 243 23.21 2.15 1.61
CA TYR A 243 23.98 3.15 0.84
C TYR A 243 23.43 4.57 1.03
N ARG A 244 23.43 5.07 2.26
CA ARG A 244 22.76 6.31 2.69
C ARG A 244 23.18 7.59 1.95
N ASN A 245 24.36 7.60 1.36
CA ASN A 245 24.94 8.76 0.69
C ASN A 245 24.81 8.69 -0.85
N GLN A 246 24.07 7.71 -1.38
CA GLN A 246 23.91 7.50 -2.81
C GLN A 246 22.44 7.53 -3.22
N ALA A 247 22.16 8.03 -4.41
CA ALA A 247 20.85 7.85 -5.01
C ALA A 247 20.71 6.39 -5.51
N ILE A 248 19.53 5.82 -5.29
CA ILE A 248 19.20 4.43 -5.64
C ILE A 248 18.02 4.41 -6.59
N ALA A 249 18.22 3.91 -7.80
CA ALA A 249 17.14 3.67 -8.75
C ALA A 249 16.92 2.16 -8.92
N VAL A 250 15.70 1.69 -8.67
CA VAL A 250 15.28 0.31 -8.93
C VAL A 250 14.27 0.33 -10.07
N LEU A 251 14.65 -0.26 -11.21
CA LEU A 251 13.83 -0.36 -12.40
C LEU A 251 13.32 -1.79 -12.53
N THR A 252 12.00 -1.96 -12.51
CA THR A 252 11.36 -3.27 -12.71
C THR A 252 10.78 -3.33 -14.12
N TYR A 253 11.11 -4.36 -14.87
CA TYR A 253 10.44 -4.63 -16.15
C TYR A 253 8.96 -4.92 -15.89
N CYS A 254 8.07 -4.21 -16.57
CA CYS A 254 6.61 -4.46 -16.51
C CYS A 254 6.14 -5.26 -17.71
N ASP A 255 6.70 -4.96 -18.88
CA ASP A 255 6.53 -5.69 -20.14
C ASP A 255 7.75 -5.45 -21.04
N LEU A 256 7.66 -5.82 -22.33
CA LEU A 256 8.74 -5.62 -23.28
C LEU A 256 8.99 -4.14 -23.68
N HIS A 257 8.15 -3.22 -23.19
CA HIS A 257 8.12 -1.85 -23.69
C HIS A 257 8.32 -0.79 -22.62
N HIS A 258 8.21 -1.11 -21.33
CA HIS A 258 8.38 -0.13 -20.26
C HIS A 258 8.88 -0.70 -18.93
N TYR A 259 9.43 0.22 -18.14
CA TYR A 259 9.87 -0.01 -16.77
C TYR A 259 8.98 0.75 -15.78
N ARG A 260 8.88 0.23 -14.58
CA ARG A 260 8.50 0.99 -13.40
C ARG A 260 9.76 1.34 -12.63
N VAL A 261 9.85 2.60 -12.20
CA VAL A 261 11.03 3.11 -11.47
C VAL A 261 10.65 3.44 -10.05
N HIS A 262 11.47 3.02 -9.11
CA HIS A 262 11.47 3.49 -7.73
C HIS A 262 12.81 4.16 -7.44
N LEU A 263 12.76 5.45 -7.10
CA LEU A 263 13.92 6.27 -6.77
C LEU A 263 13.96 6.56 -5.27
N ARG A 264 15.15 6.48 -4.70
CA ARG A 264 15.47 6.97 -3.35
C ARG A 264 16.66 7.89 -3.44
N THR A 265 16.61 9.01 -2.73
CA THR A 265 17.70 9.98 -2.67
C THR A 265 18.16 10.16 -1.22
N PRO A 266 19.44 10.48 -1.00
CA PRO A 266 19.93 10.88 0.33
C PRO A 266 19.13 12.06 0.89
N GLU A 267 19.06 12.18 2.22
CA GLU A 267 18.42 13.33 2.88
C GLU A 267 19.06 14.67 2.51
N VAL A 268 20.36 14.66 2.23
CA VAL A 268 21.15 15.84 1.83
C VAL A 268 21.16 16.07 0.31
N SER A 269 20.32 15.41 -0.45
CA SER A 269 20.25 15.59 -1.90
C SER A 269 19.79 16.99 -2.27
N ASN A 270 20.46 17.61 -3.26
CA ASN A 270 20.07 18.93 -3.81
C ASN A 270 18.78 18.87 -4.64
N VAL A 271 18.37 17.69 -5.10
CA VAL A 271 17.17 17.48 -5.89
C VAL A 271 16.30 16.42 -5.21
N ALA A 272 15.04 16.76 -4.96
CA ALA A 272 14.08 15.83 -4.40
C ALA A 272 13.77 14.69 -5.38
N ALA A 273 13.60 13.47 -4.85
CA ALA A 273 13.27 12.30 -5.67
C ALA A 273 11.99 12.50 -6.48
N GLY A 274 10.98 13.13 -5.86
CA GLY A 274 9.70 13.44 -6.52
C GLY A 274 9.86 14.42 -7.66
N ASP A 275 10.69 15.47 -7.50
CA ASP A 275 10.94 16.48 -8.52
C ASP A 275 11.71 15.90 -9.72
N PHE A 276 12.70 15.03 -9.44
CA PHE A 276 13.40 14.31 -10.50
C PHE A 276 12.44 13.41 -11.29
N CYS A 277 11.68 12.57 -10.59
CA CYS A 277 10.71 11.68 -11.25
C CYS A 277 9.63 12.46 -12.01
N GLY A 278 9.21 13.61 -11.50
CA GLY A 278 8.23 14.49 -12.15
C GLY A 278 8.64 15.07 -13.52
N ARG A 279 9.92 14.96 -13.88
CA ARG A 279 10.41 15.31 -15.25
C ARG A 279 9.95 14.31 -16.30
N PHE A 280 9.51 13.11 -15.87
CA PHE A 280 9.06 12.04 -16.75
C PHE A 280 7.53 11.86 -16.65
N PRO A 281 6.85 11.52 -17.75
CA PRO A 281 5.42 11.18 -17.72
C PRO A 281 5.12 10.11 -16.65
N SER A 282 4.02 10.27 -15.93
CA SER A 282 3.61 9.38 -14.82
C SER A 282 4.56 9.35 -13.60
N GLY A 283 5.50 10.28 -13.53
CA GLY A 283 6.44 10.39 -12.43
C GLY A 283 6.00 11.39 -11.36
N GLY A 284 6.52 11.20 -10.14
CA GLY A 284 6.28 12.07 -8.99
C GLY A 284 6.80 11.46 -7.69
N GLY A 285 6.47 12.07 -6.56
CA GLY A 285 6.88 11.57 -5.26
C GLY A 285 7.07 12.64 -4.21
N ARG A 286 7.83 12.28 -3.17
CA ARG A 286 8.22 13.13 -2.03
C ARG A 286 9.71 13.45 -2.09
N ALA A 287 10.23 14.18 -1.11
CA ALA A 287 11.62 14.61 -1.07
C ALA A 287 12.64 13.46 -1.22
N SER A 288 12.52 12.39 -0.43
CA SER A 288 13.48 11.26 -0.43
C SER A 288 13.03 10.04 -1.22
N ALA A 289 11.78 10.00 -1.72
CA ALA A 289 11.21 8.85 -2.40
C ALA A 289 10.35 9.28 -3.58
N GLY A 290 10.71 8.84 -4.77
CA GLY A 290 9.99 9.09 -6.01
C GLY A 290 9.74 7.80 -6.79
N GLY A 291 8.90 7.89 -7.82
CA GLY A 291 8.64 6.80 -8.74
C GLY A 291 8.13 7.28 -10.08
N ILE A 292 8.28 6.43 -11.07
CA ILE A 292 7.71 6.60 -12.41
C ILE A 292 6.93 5.33 -12.72
N ASN A 293 5.62 5.44 -12.90
CA ASN A 293 4.78 4.27 -13.13
C ASN A 293 4.98 3.66 -14.53
N PHE A 294 5.33 4.49 -15.49
CA PHE A 294 5.49 4.10 -16.87
C PHE A 294 6.67 4.86 -17.50
N LEU A 295 7.85 4.24 -17.54
CA LEU A 295 9.01 4.73 -18.26
C LEU A 295 9.18 3.90 -19.54
N PRO A 296 8.91 4.44 -20.73
CA PRO A 296 9.12 3.71 -21.99
C PRO A 296 10.57 3.23 -22.11
N GLN A 297 10.79 2.05 -22.67
CA GLN A 297 12.13 1.52 -22.90
C GLN A 297 12.99 2.47 -23.78
N SER A 298 12.36 3.17 -24.72
CA SER A 298 13.02 4.19 -25.53
C SER A 298 13.59 5.35 -24.71
N ASN A 299 13.04 5.62 -23.53
CA ASN A 299 13.46 6.69 -22.63
C ASN A 299 14.46 6.25 -21.57
N LEU A 300 14.84 4.96 -21.54
CA LEU A 300 15.78 4.43 -20.54
C LEU A 300 17.12 5.18 -20.57
N HIS A 301 17.68 5.39 -21.75
CA HIS A 301 18.95 6.11 -21.90
C HIS A 301 18.86 7.56 -21.41
N LEU A 302 17.77 8.24 -21.71
CA LEU A 302 17.49 9.59 -21.20
C LEU A 302 17.42 9.59 -19.67
N PHE A 303 16.66 8.67 -19.09
CA PHE A 303 16.53 8.52 -17.64
C PHE A 303 17.90 8.32 -16.98
N LEU A 304 18.72 7.39 -17.49
CA LEU A 304 20.03 7.09 -16.92
C LEU A 304 21.00 8.28 -17.03
N ASN A 305 20.99 9.03 -18.13
CA ASN A 305 21.82 10.22 -18.29
C ASN A 305 21.38 11.34 -17.33
N GLU A 306 20.09 11.60 -17.22
CA GLU A 306 19.54 12.58 -16.27
C GLU A 306 19.86 12.18 -14.81
N PHE A 307 19.76 10.89 -14.49
CA PHE A 307 20.12 10.35 -13.18
C PHE A 307 21.59 10.62 -12.85
N ASP A 308 22.50 10.30 -13.79
CA ASP A 308 23.93 10.51 -13.59
C ASP A 308 24.26 11.99 -13.42
N GLN A 309 23.69 12.88 -14.24
CA GLN A 309 23.93 14.32 -14.16
C GLN A 309 23.35 14.95 -12.87
N THR A 310 22.19 14.47 -12.43
CA THR A 310 21.47 15.07 -11.29
C THR A 310 22.07 14.66 -9.95
N PHE A 311 22.48 13.40 -9.80
CA PHE A 311 22.91 12.83 -8.52
C PHE A 311 24.42 12.54 -8.45
N GLN A 312 25.19 12.98 -9.44
CA GLN A 312 26.65 12.85 -9.42
C GLN A 312 27.20 13.51 -8.13
N SER A 313 27.86 12.71 -7.30
CA SER A 313 28.59 13.23 -6.14
C SER A 313 29.76 14.10 -6.64
N VAL A 314 29.83 15.31 -6.18
CA VAL A 314 30.96 16.22 -6.41
C VAL A 314 32.15 15.78 -5.56
#